data_e59a06946d94e5a5a7981cec718c2457
#
_entry.id   e59a06946d94e5a5a7981cec718c2457
#
_cell.length_a   1.000
_cell.length_b   1.000
_cell.length_c   1.000
_cell.angle_alpha   90.00
_cell.angle_beta   90.00
_cell.angle_gamma   90.00
#
_symmetry.space_group_name_H-M   'P 1'
#
loop_
_entity.id
_entity.type
_entity.pdbx_description
1 polymer ?
#
loop_
_entity_poly.entity_id
_entity_poly.type
_entity_poly.pdbx_seq_one_letter_code
_entity_poly.pdbx_strand_id
1 'polypeptide(L)'
;MGNNKYKILIVEDEANIRSFIKANLETSDYQVLCAETCELGMMMYASHHPDLIVLDLGLPDRDGMSLIQEVRKTDTVPIIVLSARSNERDKVEALDLGANDYITKPFGTEELLARIRAVLRSHRHSEEDESSPDGKFRLQDLLIDYDTRQVFVGKEEIDLTQTEYNIMAFLSVHAGKVLTYAAIIRAVWGYSDYGSVKKLQVNMKNIRKKMGVTPGEKRYIINELGVGYRMLAEDEA
;
A
#
# COMPACT_ATOMS: atom_id res chain seq x y z
N MET A 1 7.45 -16.00 6.12
CA MET A 1 7.45 -14.51 6.13
C MET A 1 6.61 -14.05 4.97
N GLY A 2 5.48 -13.40 5.26
CA GLY A 2 4.47 -13.03 4.27
C GLY A 2 5.04 -12.13 3.17
N ASN A 3 4.67 -12.40 1.94
CA ASN A 3 5.10 -11.65 0.75
C ASN A 3 4.26 -10.35 0.57
N ASN A 4 3.75 -9.80 1.70
CA ASN A 4 2.72 -8.76 1.74
C ASN A 4 3.23 -7.43 2.33
N LYS A 5 4.48 -7.11 2.06
CA LYS A 5 5.12 -5.88 2.55
C LYS A 5 4.74 -4.68 1.70
N TYR A 6 4.61 -3.50 2.34
CA TYR A 6 4.55 -2.24 1.60
C TYR A 6 5.76 -2.11 0.68
N LYS A 7 5.52 -1.74 -0.56
CA LYS A 7 6.55 -1.43 -1.54
C LYS A 7 6.91 0.04 -1.50
N ILE A 8 8.15 0.35 -1.19
CA ILE A 8 8.66 1.72 -1.19
C ILE A 8 9.64 1.89 -2.33
N LEU A 9 9.38 2.86 -3.20
CA LEU A 9 10.31 3.27 -4.25
C LEU A 9 11.18 4.40 -3.71
N ILE A 10 12.50 4.21 -3.71
CA ILE A 10 13.49 5.24 -3.41
C ILE A 10 14.02 5.77 -4.73
N VAL A 11 13.92 7.10 -4.95
CA VAL A 11 14.52 7.79 -6.08
C VAL A 11 15.58 8.75 -5.53
N GLU A 12 16.86 8.35 -5.61
CA GLU A 12 17.99 8.98 -4.96
C GLU A 12 19.26 8.64 -5.76
N ASP A 13 20.03 9.61 -6.19
CA ASP A 13 21.24 9.39 -7.00
C ASP A 13 22.46 9.00 -6.15
N GLU A 14 22.58 9.53 -4.94
CA GLU A 14 23.69 9.22 -4.04
C GLU A 14 23.63 7.77 -3.54
N ALA A 15 24.52 6.91 -4.05
CA ALA A 15 24.53 5.47 -3.74
C ALA A 15 24.61 5.17 -2.23
N ASN A 16 25.34 5.98 -1.46
CA ASN A 16 25.49 5.79 -0.01
C ASN A 16 24.17 6.08 0.72
N ILE A 17 23.49 7.17 0.37
CA ILE A 17 22.19 7.54 0.96
C ILE A 17 21.14 6.51 0.56
N ARG A 18 21.07 6.15 -0.71
CA ARG A 18 20.14 5.14 -1.23
C ARG A 18 20.33 3.80 -0.53
N SER A 19 21.57 3.33 -0.37
CA SER A 19 21.88 2.07 0.33
C SER A 19 21.53 2.12 1.81
N PHE A 20 21.80 3.25 2.47
CA PHE A 20 21.44 3.47 3.86
C PHE A 20 19.92 3.41 4.08
N ILE A 21 19.14 4.14 3.28
CA ILE A 21 17.68 4.14 3.36
C ILE A 21 17.16 2.72 3.08
N LYS A 22 17.63 2.07 2.02
CA LYS A 22 17.24 0.71 1.65
C LYS A 22 17.43 -0.27 2.82
N ALA A 23 18.62 -0.32 3.41
CA ALA A 23 18.91 -1.25 4.50
C ALA A 23 17.98 -1.05 5.71
N ASN A 24 17.70 0.20 6.08
CA ASN A 24 16.79 0.51 7.19
C ASN A 24 15.33 0.13 6.88
N LEU A 25 14.86 0.36 5.67
CA LEU A 25 13.51 -0.01 5.25
C LEU A 25 13.35 -1.53 5.17
N GLU A 26 14.31 -2.26 4.60
CA GLU A 26 14.28 -3.73 4.53
C GLU A 26 14.29 -4.36 5.94
N THR A 27 15.05 -3.80 6.89
CA THR A 27 15.06 -4.23 8.30
C THR A 27 13.71 -3.96 8.98
N SER A 28 12.98 -2.94 8.53
CA SER A 28 11.64 -2.56 9.02
C SER A 28 10.51 -3.22 8.24
N ASP A 29 10.79 -4.34 7.57
CA ASP A 29 9.82 -5.18 6.85
C ASP A 29 9.16 -4.52 5.62
N TYR A 30 9.80 -3.51 5.00
CA TYR A 30 9.38 -2.97 3.72
C TYR A 30 10.03 -3.72 2.54
N GLN A 31 9.36 -3.79 1.41
CA GLN A 31 9.95 -4.15 0.12
C GLN A 31 10.47 -2.89 -0.54
N VAL A 32 11.73 -2.87 -0.97
CA VAL A 32 12.37 -1.65 -1.48
C VAL A 32 12.71 -1.79 -2.95
N LEU A 33 12.32 -0.78 -3.73
CA LEU A 33 12.73 -0.54 -5.09
C LEU A 33 13.65 0.69 -5.11
N CYS A 34 14.66 0.70 -5.97
CA CYS A 34 15.62 1.80 -6.05
C CYS A 34 15.77 2.31 -7.47
N ALA A 35 15.80 3.62 -7.62
CA ALA A 35 16.12 4.31 -8.86
C ALA A 35 17.15 5.43 -8.58
N GLU A 36 18.02 5.71 -9.52
CA GLU A 36 19.07 6.72 -9.39
C GLU A 36 18.83 7.96 -10.26
N THR A 37 17.75 7.92 -11.02
CA THR A 37 17.32 9.02 -11.90
C THR A 37 15.81 9.17 -11.85
N CYS A 38 15.31 10.33 -12.22
CA CYS A 38 13.89 10.61 -12.36
C CYS A 38 13.23 9.68 -13.39
N GLU A 39 13.89 9.47 -14.54
CA GLU A 39 13.39 8.60 -15.60
C GLU A 39 13.25 7.15 -15.13
N LEU A 40 14.28 6.59 -14.50
CA LEU A 40 14.22 5.24 -13.92
C LEU A 40 13.14 5.15 -12.82
N GLY A 41 13.02 6.20 -12.01
CA GLY A 41 11.97 6.31 -10.98
C GLY A 41 10.57 6.19 -11.58
N MET A 42 10.29 6.92 -12.65
CA MET A 42 9.01 6.85 -13.37
C MET A 42 8.76 5.48 -14.00
N MET A 43 9.78 4.85 -14.58
CA MET A 43 9.65 3.48 -15.13
C MET A 43 9.32 2.47 -14.03
N MET A 44 10.01 2.55 -12.89
CA MET A 44 9.77 1.68 -11.74
C MET A 44 8.39 1.91 -11.12
N TYR A 45 7.97 3.18 -10.99
CA TYR A 45 6.63 3.54 -10.53
C TYR A 45 5.55 2.90 -11.41
N ALA A 46 5.64 3.09 -12.74
CA ALA A 46 4.65 2.56 -13.68
C ALA A 46 4.60 1.02 -13.72
N SER A 47 5.75 0.35 -13.51
CA SER A 47 5.84 -1.11 -13.62
C SER A 47 5.51 -1.85 -12.34
N HIS A 48 5.80 -1.26 -11.18
CA HIS A 48 5.74 -1.97 -9.90
C HIS A 48 4.65 -1.46 -8.95
N HIS A 49 4.03 -0.31 -9.24
CA HIS A 49 2.99 0.31 -8.42
C HIS A 49 3.38 0.33 -6.93
N PRO A 50 4.36 1.17 -6.53
CA PRO A 50 4.78 1.27 -5.14
C PRO A 50 3.67 1.88 -4.28
N ASP A 51 3.64 1.53 -3.00
CA ASP A 51 2.70 2.08 -2.01
C ASP A 51 3.15 3.46 -1.49
N LEU A 52 4.43 3.83 -1.67
CA LEU A 52 5.00 5.13 -1.30
C LEU A 52 6.27 5.40 -2.10
N ILE A 53 6.53 6.66 -2.42
CA ILE A 53 7.75 7.12 -3.07
C ILE A 53 8.53 7.99 -2.09
N VAL A 54 9.81 7.68 -1.89
CA VAL A 54 10.81 8.52 -1.23
C VAL A 54 11.65 9.16 -2.32
N LEU A 55 11.66 10.48 -2.43
CA LEU A 55 12.16 11.22 -3.59
C LEU A 55 13.18 12.28 -3.21
N ASP A 56 14.39 12.21 -3.76
CA ASP A 56 15.27 13.38 -3.78
C ASP A 56 14.89 14.35 -4.91
N LEU A 57 15.05 15.63 -4.67
CA LEU A 57 14.84 16.68 -5.68
C LEU A 57 16.07 16.91 -6.53
N GLY A 58 17.27 16.62 -6.01
CA GLY A 58 18.56 16.90 -6.64
C GLY A 58 19.02 15.81 -7.63
N LEU A 59 18.12 15.24 -8.44
CA LEU A 59 18.46 14.16 -9.37
C LEU A 59 19.25 14.65 -10.58
N PRO A 60 20.12 13.81 -11.17
CA PRO A 60 21.07 14.23 -12.20
C PRO A 60 20.45 14.50 -13.58
N ASP A 61 19.31 13.88 -13.87
CA ASP A 61 18.63 13.99 -15.17
C ASP A 61 17.56 15.10 -15.19
N ARG A 62 16.79 15.25 -14.11
CA ARG A 62 15.73 16.26 -13.98
C ARG A 62 15.48 16.60 -12.52
N ASP A 63 14.95 17.80 -12.24
CA ASP A 63 14.47 18.15 -10.91
C ASP A 63 13.35 17.20 -10.45
N GLY A 64 13.47 16.64 -9.25
CA GLY A 64 12.48 15.73 -8.68
C GLY A 64 11.07 16.34 -8.57
N MET A 65 10.92 17.66 -8.53
CA MET A 65 9.62 18.34 -8.62
C MET A 65 8.83 17.90 -9.86
N SER A 66 9.51 17.63 -10.97
CA SER A 66 8.87 17.15 -12.20
C SER A 66 8.27 15.75 -12.04
N LEU A 67 8.86 14.88 -11.21
CA LEU A 67 8.31 13.56 -10.92
C LEU A 67 7.01 13.69 -10.10
N ILE A 68 6.97 14.59 -9.11
CA ILE A 68 5.74 14.85 -8.35
C ILE A 68 4.62 15.27 -9.29
N GLN A 69 4.87 16.26 -10.14
CA GLN A 69 3.88 16.74 -11.11
C GLN A 69 3.38 15.64 -12.07
N GLU A 70 4.28 14.77 -12.54
CA GLU A 70 3.92 13.69 -13.46
C GLU A 70 3.05 12.64 -12.79
N VAL A 71 3.42 12.18 -11.60
CA VAL A 71 2.66 11.21 -10.80
C VAL A 71 1.28 11.77 -10.46
N ARG A 72 1.18 13.03 -10.05
CA ARG A 72 -0.09 13.67 -9.66
C ARG A 72 -1.08 13.89 -10.79
N LYS A 73 -0.67 13.73 -12.05
CA LYS A 73 -1.62 13.72 -13.19
C LYS A 73 -2.56 12.52 -13.17
N THR A 74 -2.14 11.41 -12.57
CA THR A 74 -2.84 10.12 -12.70
C THR A 74 -3.04 9.37 -11.38
N ASP A 75 -2.32 9.75 -10.31
CA ASP A 75 -2.28 8.96 -9.08
C ASP A 75 -2.11 9.84 -7.83
N THR A 76 -2.59 9.31 -6.71
CA THR A 76 -2.48 9.89 -5.36
C THR A 76 -1.44 9.19 -4.49
N VAL A 77 -0.64 8.26 -5.05
CA VAL A 77 0.40 7.53 -4.30
C VAL A 77 1.22 8.48 -3.43
N PRO A 78 1.42 8.17 -2.14
CA PRO A 78 2.12 9.09 -1.25
C PRO A 78 3.58 9.31 -1.66
N ILE A 79 4.02 10.57 -1.57
CA ILE A 79 5.37 11.01 -1.89
C ILE A 79 5.96 11.74 -0.68
N ILE A 80 7.09 11.26 -0.18
CA ILE A 80 7.92 11.94 0.83
C ILE A 80 9.17 12.46 0.14
N VAL A 81 9.38 13.77 0.19
CA VAL A 81 10.58 14.40 -0.35
C VAL A 81 11.71 14.32 0.67
N LEU A 82 12.90 13.87 0.25
CA LEU A 82 14.16 13.96 0.98
C LEU A 82 15.10 14.87 0.23
N SER A 83 15.46 16.04 0.75
CA SER A 83 16.31 16.97 0.01
C SER A 83 17.25 17.76 0.89
N ALA A 84 18.41 18.10 0.34
CA ALA A 84 19.36 19.05 0.94
C ALA A 84 18.86 20.52 0.86
N ARG A 85 17.83 20.78 0.05
CA ARG A 85 17.23 22.12 -0.05
C ARG A 85 16.46 22.41 1.22
N SER A 86 16.97 23.34 2.05
CA SER A 86 16.40 23.65 3.35
C SER A 86 15.56 24.93 3.37
N ASN A 87 15.49 25.66 2.25
CA ASN A 87 14.72 26.89 2.19
C ASN A 87 13.22 26.62 2.23
N GLU A 88 12.47 27.54 2.84
CA GLU A 88 11.04 27.43 3.03
C GLU A 88 10.27 27.35 1.69
N ARG A 89 10.75 28.09 0.69
CA ARG A 89 10.10 28.16 -0.62
C ARG A 89 10.06 26.80 -1.32
N ASP A 90 11.17 26.06 -1.35
CA ASP A 90 11.23 24.73 -1.97
C ASP A 90 10.33 23.73 -1.25
N LYS A 91 10.24 23.84 0.09
CA LYS A 91 9.33 23.00 0.89
C LYS A 91 7.87 23.27 0.54
N VAL A 92 7.48 24.54 0.51
CA VAL A 92 6.11 24.96 0.17
C VAL A 92 5.77 24.50 -1.25
N GLU A 93 6.66 24.74 -2.22
CA GLU A 93 6.46 24.33 -3.60
C GLU A 93 6.27 22.81 -3.74
N ALA A 94 7.09 21.99 -3.08
CA ALA A 94 6.93 20.52 -3.11
C ALA A 94 5.59 20.07 -2.55
N LEU A 95 5.17 20.65 -1.42
CA LEU A 95 3.87 20.33 -0.79
C LEU A 95 2.69 20.80 -1.65
N ASP A 96 2.76 21.99 -2.22
CA ASP A 96 1.72 22.52 -3.12
C ASP A 96 1.60 21.69 -4.42
N LEU A 97 2.71 21.10 -4.90
CA LEU A 97 2.72 20.16 -6.01
C LEU A 97 2.14 18.77 -5.64
N GLY A 98 1.87 18.55 -4.35
CA GLY A 98 1.21 17.34 -3.87
C GLY A 98 2.15 16.33 -3.19
N ALA A 99 3.36 16.70 -2.77
CA ALA A 99 4.11 15.88 -1.83
C ALA A 99 3.36 15.79 -0.49
N ASN A 100 3.39 14.61 0.15
CA ASN A 100 2.71 14.37 1.42
C ASN A 100 3.54 14.82 2.63
N ASP A 101 4.86 14.82 2.50
CA ASP A 101 5.78 15.29 3.54
C ASP A 101 7.11 15.71 2.93
N TYR A 102 7.90 16.48 3.70
CA TYR A 102 9.20 16.99 3.31
C TYR A 102 10.21 16.87 4.45
N ILE A 103 11.30 16.16 4.21
CA ILE A 103 12.38 15.93 5.17
C ILE A 103 13.67 16.55 4.64
N THR A 104 14.32 17.36 5.45
CA THR A 104 15.63 17.94 5.08
C THR A 104 16.78 17.01 5.41
N LYS A 105 17.73 16.85 4.52
CA LYS A 105 19.01 16.19 4.76
C LYS A 105 19.92 17.12 5.61
N PRO A 106 20.65 16.61 6.64
CA PRO A 106 20.67 15.22 7.10
C PRO A 106 19.46 14.88 7.97
N PHE A 107 19.00 13.64 7.91
CA PHE A 107 17.85 13.12 8.65
C PHE A 107 18.21 11.89 9.50
N GLY A 108 17.42 11.65 10.55
CA GLY A 108 17.52 10.45 11.37
C GLY A 108 16.71 9.28 10.79
N THR A 109 17.20 8.05 10.96
CA THR A 109 16.48 6.83 10.54
C THR A 109 15.10 6.74 11.17
N GLU A 110 15.01 6.94 12.47
CA GLU A 110 13.75 6.87 13.22
C GLU A 110 12.74 7.92 12.75
N GLU A 111 13.21 9.13 12.39
CA GLU A 111 12.37 10.18 11.85
C GLU A 111 11.79 9.75 10.49
N LEU A 112 12.62 9.26 9.57
CA LEU A 112 12.19 8.80 8.27
C LEU A 112 11.14 7.69 8.39
N LEU A 113 11.42 6.67 9.22
CA LEU A 113 10.49 5.55 9.45
C LEU A 113 9.17 6.00 10.08
N ALA A 114 9.22 6.93 11.04
CA ALA A 114 8.01 7.46 11.66
C ALA A 114 7.13 8.23 10.66
N ARG A 115 7.73 9.02 9.78
CA ARG A 115 7.02 9.77 8.74
C ARG A 115 6.45 8.86 7.67
N ILE A 116 7.19 7.84 7.24
CA ILE A 116 6.68 6.81 6.30
C ILE A 116 5.42 6.15 6.88
N ARG A 117 5.48 5.70 8.14
CA ARG A 117 4.30 5.11 8.81
C ARG A 117 3.12 6.08 8.90
N ALA A 118 3.39 7.35 9.24
CA ALA A 118 2.35 8.36 9.35
C ALA A 118 1.67 8.65 8.00
N VAL A 119 2.47 8.79 6.94
CA VAL A 119 1.98 9.09 5.59
C VAL A 119 1.21 7.91 5.01
N LEU A 120 1.70 6.67 5.14
CA LEU A 120 0.98 5.46 4.72
C LEU A 120 -0.36 5.32 5.44
N ARG A 121 -0.40 5.58 6.74
CA ARG A 121 -1.64 5.56 7.53
C ARG A 121 -2.62 6.64 7.09
N SER A 122 -2.17 7.88 6.92
CA SER A 122 -3.01 9.00 6.48
C SER A 122 -3.58 8.78 5.08
N HIS A 123 -2.77 8.29 4.15
CA HIS A 123 -3.22 8.00 2.78
C HIS A 123 -4.34 6.95 2.76
N ARG A 124 -4.22 5.92 3.56
CA ARG A 124 -5.27 4.90 3.70
C ARG A 124 -6.59 5.50 4.22
N HIS A 125 -6.53 6.35 5.25
CA HIS A 125 -7.74 7.00 5.80
C HIS A 125 -8.41 8.01 4.86
N SER A 126 -7.68 8.56 3.89
CA SER A 126 -8.29 9.46 2.89
C SER A 126 -9.02 8.70 1.77
N GLU A 127 -8.74 7.42 1.56
CA GLU A 127 -9.43 6.57 0.59
C GLU A 127 -10.61 5.81 1.19
N GLU A 128 -10.77 5.80 2.53
CA GLU A 128 -11.68 4.90 3.24
C GLU A 128 -12.37 5.61 4.42
N ASP A 129 -13.67 5.37 4.57
CA ASP A 129 -14.52 5.80 5.70
C ASP A 129 -13.89 5.46 7.09
N GLU A 130 -14.21 6.28 8.10
CA GLU A 130 -13.73 6.30 9.50
C GLU A 130 -13.90 5.00 10.32
N SER A 131 -13.90 3.81 9.72
CA SER A 131 -14.41 2.59 10.34
C SER A 131 -13.45 1.79 11.23
N SER A 132 -12.16 2.21 11.39
CA SER A 132 -11.25 1.52 12.32
C SER A 132 -10.28 2.47 13.03
N PRO A 133 -10.58 2.87 14.29
CA PRO A 133 -9.76 3.81 15.05
C PRO A 133 -8.32 3.38 15.29
N ASP A 134 -8.05 2.06 15.32
CA ASP A 134 -6.74 1.48 15.67
C ASP A 134 -5.99 0.86 14.50
N GLY A 135 -6.38 1.11 13.26
CA GLY A 135 -5.69 0.52 12.11
C GLY A 135 -5.85 -1.00 11.98
N LYS A 136 -6.86 -1.57 12.64
CA LYS A 136 -7.10 -3.02 12.68
C LYS A 136 -8.57 -3.34 12.43
N PHE A 137 -8.80 -4.39 11.66
CA PHE A 137 -10.13 -4.98 11.50
C PHE A 137 -10.22 -6.27 12.29
N ARG A 138 -11.33 -6.47 13.03
CA ARG A 138 -11.60 -7.68 13.81
C ARG A 138 -12.94 -8.26 13.40
N LEU A 139 -12.98 -9.59 13.22
CA LEU A 139 -14.20 -10.33 12.94
C LEU A 139 -14.05 -11.74 13.51
N GLN A 140 -14.73 -12.05 14.61
CA GLN A 140 -14.54 -13.31 15.34
C GLN A 140 -13.05 -13.48 15.75
N ASP A 141 -12.38 -14.50 15.24
CA ASP A 141 -10.95 -14.77 15.42
C ASP A 141 -10.07 -14.28 14.27
N LEU A 142 -10.64 -13.64 13.24
CA LEU A 142 -9.89 -12.95 12.18
C LEU A 142 -9.46 -11.57 12.66
N LEU A 143 -8.16 -11.29 12.51
CA LEU A 143 -7.57 -9.97 12.71
C LEU A 143 -6.80 -9.57 11.46
N ILE A 144 -7.10 -8.40 10.93
CA ILE A 144 -6.31 -7.76 9.86
C ILE A 144 -5.66 -6.52 10.46
N ASP A 145 -4.34 -6.52 10.55
CA ASP A 145 -3.54 -5.37 10.94
C ASP A 145 -3.09 -4.65 9.66
N TYR A 146 -3.69 -3.50 9.40
CA TYR A 146 -3.40 -2.76 8.19
C TYR A 146 -2.04 -2.05 8.25
N ASP A 147 -1.54 -1.70 9.44
CA ASP A 147 -0.28 -0.99 9.60
C ASP A 147 0.92 -1.91 9.31
N THR A 148 0.83 -3.17 9.73
CA THR A 148 1.83 -4.19 9.46
C THR A 148 1.53 -5.03 8.22
N ARG A 149 0.33 -4.89 7.64
CA ARG A 149 -0.22 -5.70 6.54
C ARG A 149 -0.23 -7.20 6.87
N GLN A 150 -0.49 -7.53 8.12
CA GLN A 150 -0.57 -8.91 8.61
C GLN A 150 -2.02 -9.35 8.82
N VAL A 151 -2.27 -10.62 8.58
CA VAL A 151 -3.58 -11.24 8.80
C VAL A 151 -3.41 -12.42 9.73
N PHE A 152 -4.25 -12.51 10.76
CA PHE A 152 -4.22 -13.59 11.73
C PHE A 152 -5.58 -14.27 11.80
N VAL A 153 -5.59 -15.59 12.02
CA VAL A 153 -6.76 -16.36 12.42
C VAL A 153 -6.44 -17.00 13.78
N GLY A 154 -7.13 -16.56 14.81
CA GLY A 154 -6.78 -16.87 16.18
C GLY A 154 -5.42 -16.29 16.55
N LYS A 155 -4.41 -17.17 16.76
CA LYS A 155 -3.03 -16.77 17.08
C LYS A 155 -2.05 -17.04 15.92
N GLU A 156 -2.52 -17.58 14.82
CA GLU A 156 -1.67 -17.97 13.67
C GLU A 156 -1.67 -16.87 12.61
N GLU A 157 -0.50 -16.42 12.22
CA GLU A 157 -0.33 -15.51 11.09
C GLU A 157 -0.59 -16.27 9.78
N ILE A 158 -1.42 -15.69 8.91
CA ILE A 158 -1.78 -16.24 7.61
C ILE A 158 -0.89 -15.63 6.53
N ASP A 159 -0.06 -16.46 5.90
CA ASP A 159 0.85 -16.05 4.83
C ASP A 159 0.08 -15.78 3.52
N LEU A 160 -0.36 -14.54 3.34
CA LEU A 160 -1.04 -14.08 2.12
C LEU A 160 -0.03 -13.48 1.14
N THR A 161 -0.29 -13.67 -0.15
CA THR A 161 0.40 -12.89 -1.19
C THR A 161 -0.11 -11.44 -1.18
N GLN A 162 0.64 -10.54 -1.80
CA GLN A 162 0.24 -9.13 -1.94
C GLN A 162 -1.19 -8.98 -2.48
N THR A 163 -1.53 -9.73 -3.54
CA THR A 163 -2.87 -9.70 -4.15
C THR A 163 -3.95 -10.22 -3.20
N GLU A 164 -3.68 -11.32 -2.51
CA GLU A 164 -4.63 -11.92 -1.55
C GLU A 164 -4.89 -10.96 -0.38
N TYR A 165 -3.85 -10.32 0.12
CA TYR A 165 -4.00 -9.29 1.16
C TYR A 165 -4.80 -8.10 0.67
N ASN A 166 -4.50 -7.54 -0.51
CA ASN A 166 -5.23 -6.40 -1.04
C ASN A 166 -6.73 -6.72 -1.20
N ILE A 167 -7.07 -7.96 -1.59
CA ILE A 167 -8.45 -8.43 -1.61
C ILE A 167 -9.06 -8.42 -0.20
N MET A 168 -8.35 -8.99 0.79
CA MET A 168 -8.82 -9.06 2.19
C MET A 168 -8.99 -7.67 2.79
N ALA A 169 -8.03 -6.79 2.60
CA ALA A 169 -8.07 -5.42 3.06
C ALA A 169 -9.27 -4.66 2.45
N PHE A 170 -9.45 -4.76 1.12
CA PHE A 170 -10.57 -4.11 0.46
C PHE A 170 -11.93 -4.64 0.92
N LEU A 171 -12.06 -5.94 1.14
CA LEU A 171 -13.29 -6.55 1.67
C LEU A 171 -13.57 -6.12 3.11
N SER A 172 -12.54 -6.07 3.97
CA SER A 172 -12.71 -5.76 5.39
C SER A 172 -13.08 -4.30 5.65
N VAL A 173 -12.53 -3.38 4.88
CA VAL A 173 -12.92 -1.96 4.93
C VAL A 173 -14.40 -1.77 4.58
N HIS A 174 -14.92 -2.58 3.69
CA HIS A 174 -16.31 -2.54 3.27
C HIS A 174 -17.15 -3.68 3.91
N ALA A 175 -16.78 -4.13 5.11
CA ALA A 175 -17.49 -5.20 5.80
C ALA A 175 -18.99 -4.91 5.90
N GLY A 176 -19.83 -5.95 5.78
CA GLY A 176 -21.28 -5.84 5.71
C GLY A 176 -21.82 -5.46 4.32
N LYS A 177 -21.03 -4.91 3.41
CA LYS A 177 -21.46 -4.50 2.06
C LYS A 177 -21.16 -5.57 1.02
N VAL A 178 -22.08 -5.76 0.07
CA VAL A 178 -21.85 -6.62 -1.10
C VAL A 178 -21.00 -5.87 -2.11
N LEU A 179 -19.81 -6.38 -2.39
CA LEU A 179 -18.89 -5.81 -3.40
C LEU A 179 -18.96 -6.63 -4.68
N THR A 180 -19.20 -5.95 -5.80
CA THR A 180 -19.26 -6.61 -7.10
C THR A 180 -17.87 -7.11 -7.53
N TYR A 181 -17.85 -8.15 -8.39
CA TYR A 181 -16.59 -8.61 -8.99
C TYR A 181 -15.82 -7.46 -9.63
N ALA A 182 -16.51 -6.57 -10.36
CA ALA A 182 -15.90 -5.43 -11.03
C ALA A 182 -15.28 -4.44 -10.04
N ALA A 183 -15.95 -4.14 -8.93
CA ALA A 183 -15.44 -3.24 -7.89
C ALA A 183 -14.15 -3.79 -7.26
N ILE A 184 -14.15 -5.08 -6.86
CA ILE A 184 -12.97 -5.72 -6.27
C ILE A 184 -11.81 -5.77 -7.27
N ILE A 185 -12.09 -6.15 -8.52
CA ILE A 185 -11.07 -6.25 -9.57
C ILE A 185 -10.44 -4.89 -9.83
N ARG A 186 -11.25 -3.84 -9.94
CA ARG A 186 -10.76 -2.47 -10.16
C ARG A 186 -9.91 -1.98 -8.99
N ALA A 187 -10.32 -2.21 -7.76
CA ALA A 187 -9.58 -1.82 -6.58
C ALA A 187 -8.23 -2.54 -6.45
N VAL A 188 -8.18 -3.85 -6.79
CA VAL A 188 -6.98 -4.68 -6.57
C VAL A 188 -5.99 -4.63 -7.74
N TRP A 189 -6.49 -4.51 -8.99
CA TRP A 189 -5.64 -4.56 -10.20
C TRP A 189 -5.68 -3.27 -11.04
N GLY A 190 -6.51 -2.29 -10.70
CA GLY A 190 -6.64 -1.04 -11.44
C GLY A 190 -7.36 -1.15 -12.81
N TYR A 191 -7.56 -2.36 -13.33
CA TYR A 191 -8.20 -2.63 -14.62
C TYR A 191 -9.01 -3.92 -14.59
N SER A 192 -9.94 -4.07 -15.54
CA SER A 192 -10.74 -5.29 -15.73
C SER A 192 -10.55 -5.81 -17.14
N ASP A 193 -10.11 -7.05 -17.26
CA ASP A 193 -10.02 -7.80 -18.52
C ASP A 193 -10.92 -9.04 -18.49
N TYR A 194 -10.99 -9.74 -19.62
CA TYR A 194 -11.88 -10.91 -19.79
C TYR A 194 -11.56 -12.08 -18.81
N GLY A 195 -10.36 -12.13 -18.22
CA GLY A 195 -9.92 -13.19 -17.30
C GLY A 195 -9.98 -12.79 -15.83
N SER A 196 -10.25 -11.52 -15.52
CA SER A 196 -10.12 -10.95 -14.18
C SER A 196 -11.05 -11.59 -13.15
N VAL A 197 -12.28 -11.96 -13.52
CA VAL A 197 -13.21 -12.64 -12.59
C VAL A 197 -12.66 -14.02 -12.19
N LYS A 198 -12.14 -14.79 -13.13
CA LYS A 198 -11.53 -16.10 -12.83
C LYS A 198 -10.30 -15.96 -11.97
N LYS A 199 -9.46 -14.94 -12.21
CA LYS A 199 -8.30 -14.61 -11.42
C LYS A 199 -8.69 -14.27 -9.97
N LEU A 200 -9.74 -13.46 -9.77
CA LEU A 200 -10.27 -13.16 -8.45
C LEU A 200 -10.80 -14.43 -7.76
N GLN A 201 -11.55 -15.27 -8.44
CA GLN A 201 -12.08 -16.52 -7.88
C GLN A 201 -10.97 -17.49 -7.42
N VAL A 202 -9.85 -17.56 -8.16
CA VAL A 202 -8.68 -18.37 -7.77
C VAL A 202 -8.05 -17.81 -6.50
N ASN A 203 -7.85 -16.49 -6.41
CA ASN A 203 -7.33 -15.87 -5.19
C ASN A 203 -8.27 -16.09 -3.99
N MET A 204 -9.57 -15.93 -4.16
CA MET A 204 -10.56 -16.20 -3.10
C MET A 204 -10.53 -17.66 -2.61
N LYS A 205 -10.33 -18.61 -3.51
CA LYS A 205 -10.15 -20.02 -3.13
C LYS A 205 -8.88 -20.21 -2.29
N ASN A 206 -7.77 -19.57 -2.69
CA ASN A 206 -6.51 -19.66 -1.97
C ASN A 206 -6.59 -19.01 -0.59
N ILE A 207 -7.19 -17.81 -0.50
CA ILE A 207 -7.45 -17.11 0.77
C ILE A 207 -8.21 -18.03 1.73
N ARG A 208 -9.34 -18.57 1.32
CA ARG A 208 -10.15 -19.47 2.16
C ARG A 208 -9.36 -20.69 2.62
N LYS A 209 -8.59 -21.31 1.73
CA LYS A 209 -7.73 -22.45 2.06
C LYS A 209 -6.69 -22.08 3.13
N LYS A 210 -6.04 -20.93 3.00
CA LYS A 210 -5.04 -20.44 3.95
C LYS A 210 -5.64 -20.09 5.31
N MET A 211 -6.88 -19.57 5.31
CA MET A 211 -7.64 -19.27 6.54
C MET A 211 -8.30 -20.50 7.19
N GLY A 212 -8.08 -21.70 6.64
CA GLY A 212 -8.68 -22.92 7.17
C GLY A 212 -10.20 -23.02 6.97
N VAL A 213 -10.78 -22.23 6.06
CA VAL A 213 -12.22 -22.23 5.77
C VAL A 213 -12.56 -23.31 4.76
N THR A 214 -13.50 -24.20 5.12
CA THR A 214 -13.95 -25.29 4.25
C THR A 214 -14.87 -24.80 3.11
N PRO A 215 -14.92 -25.53 1.96
CA PRO A 215 -15.84 -25.16 0.89
C PRO A 215 -17.30 -25.16 1.34
N GLY A 216 -17.99 -24.01 1.12
CA GLY A 216 -19.37 -23.82 1.54
C GLY A 216 -19.57 -23.18 2.90
N GLU A 217 -18.55 -23.10 3.73
CA GLU A 217 -18.57 -22.42 5.01
C GLU A 217 -18.64 -20.89 4.83
N LYS A 218 -19.54 -20.24 5.59
CA LYS A 218 -19.77 -18.78 5.55
C LYS A 218 -19.18 -18.10 6.80
N ARG A 219 -17.91 -18.37 7.09
CA ARG A 219 -17.31 -17.92 8.35
C ARG A 219 -16.94 -16.44 8.33
N TYR A 220 -16.24 -15.97 7.30
CA TYR A 220 -15.79 -14.57 7.20
C TYR A 220 -16.29 -13.90 5.93
N ILE A 221 -16.30 -14.64 4.82
CA ILE A 221 -16.61 -14.10 3.48
C ILE A 221 -17.71 -14.93 2.84
N ILE A 222 -18.78 -14.27 2.43
CA ILE A 222 -19.89 -14.85 1.70
C ILE A 222 -19.70 -14.62 0.20
N ASN A 223 -20.02 -15.63 -0.60
CA ASN A 223 -20.11 -15.52 -2.04
C ASN A 223 -21.55 -15.14 -2.42
N GLU A 224 -21.72 -13.95 -2.94
CA GLU A 224 -22.99 -13.50 -3.51
C GLU A 224 -23.04 -13.91 -4.98
N LEU A 225 -23.69 -15.04 -5.25
CA LEU A 225 -23.69 -15.72 -6.53
C LEU A 225 -24.05 -14.79 -7.70
N GLY A 226 -23.19 -14.73 -8.71
CA GLY A 226 -23.35 -13.88 -9.88
C GLY A 226 -23.04 -12.40 -9.66
N VAL A 227 -22.82 -11.95 -8.43
CA VAL A 227 -22.61 -10.54 -8.04
C VAL A 227 -21.18 -10.28 -7.61
N GLY A 228 -20.69 -10.98 -6.57
CA GLY A 228 -19.40 -10.71 -5.96
C GLY A 228 -19.19 -11.37 -4.63
N TYR A 229 -18.55 -10.65 -3.70
CA TYR A 229 -18.26 -11.12 -2.36
C TYR A 229 -18.68 -10.10 -1.30
N ARG A 230 -19.00 -10.59 -0.09
CA ARG A 230 -19.28 -9.78 1.10
C ARG A 230 -18.49 -10.34 2.28
N MET A 231 -17.72 -9.49 2.95
CA MET A 231 -17.18 -9.82 4.26
C MET A 231 -18.25 -9.56 5.31
N LEU A 232 -18.39 -10.44 6.29
CA LEU A 232 -19.31 -10.25 7.42
C LEU A 232 -18.89 -9.04 8.25
N ALA A 233 -19.85 -8.36 8.87
CA ALA A 233 -19.61 -7.33 9.89
C ALA A 233 -19.65 -7.94 11.29
N GLU A 234 -19.15 -7.23 12.33
CA GLU A 234 -19.09 -7.71 13.71
C GLU A 234 -20.48 -8.08 14.29
N ASP A 235 -21.51 -7.40 13.86
CA ASP A 235 -22.91 -7.61 14.29
C ASP A 235 -23.61 -8.79 13.57
N GLU A 236 -22.98 -9.37 12.57
CA GLU A 236 -23.46 -10.54 11.81
C GLU A 236 -22.73 -11.84 12.19
N ALA A 237 -21.79 -11.80 13.16
CA ALA A 237 -20.84 -12.88 13.44
C ALA A 237 -21.25 -13.77 14.64
#